data_99b131c0770c47087bc3c1f9596e00b0
#
_entry.id   99b131c0770c47087bc3c1f9596e00b0
#
_cell.length_a   1.000
_cell.length_b   1.000
_cell.length_c   1.000
_cell.angle_alpha   90.00
_cell.angle_beta   90.00
_cell.angle_gamma   90.00
#
_symmetry.space_group_name_H-M   'P 1'
#
loop_
_entity.id
_entity.type
_entity.pdbx_description
1 polymer ?
#
loop_
_entity_poly.entity_id
_entity_poly.type
_entity_poly.pdbx_seq_one_letter_code
_entity_poly.pdbx_strand_id
1 'polypeptide(L)'
;VKQSGDEFYLDSVALNLHSFYTALERVFELIATTIDQEKPQGENWHQELLRQMAVEIEFVRPVVISKDTRNSLDEYRGFRHIVRNVYSFNLSAVRIEPLVKKLPNLFNNIKNELEDFLNFLEMQGKDIR
;
A
#
# COMPACT_ATOMS: atom_id res chain seq x y z
N VAL A 1 15.40 -29.28 -13.45
CA VAL A 1 14.17 -29.03 -14.18
C VAL A 1 14.18 -27.60 -14.70
N LYS A 2 13.87 -27.48 -15.94
CA LYS A 2 13.82 -26.19 -16.58
C LYS A 2 12.64 -25.36 -16.05
N GLN A 3 12.93 -24.16 -15.60
CA GLN A 3 11.88 -23.25 -15.17
C GLN A 3 11.09 -22.78 -16.39
N SER A 4 9.75 -22.77 -16.27
CA SER A 4 8.90 -22.35 -17.38
C SER A 4 8.87 -20.83 -17.48
N GLY A 5 8.48 -20.34 -18.66
CA GLY A 5 8.26 -18.91 -18.84
C GLY A 5 7.21 -18.34 -17.90
N ASP A 6 6.21 -19.16 -17.59
CA ASP A 6 5.16 -18.75 -16.65
C ASP A 6 5.69 -18.54 -15.24
N GLU A 7 6.64 -19.37 -14.81
CA GLU A 7 7.26 -19.22 -13.50
C GLU A 7 8.08 -17.93 -13.42
N PHE A 8 8.84 -17.61 -14.47
CA PHE A 8 9.57 -16.35 -14.55
C PHE A 8 8.62 -15.16 -14.50
N TYR A 9 7.52 -15.26 -15.23
CA TYR A 9 6.52 -14.19 -15.23
C TYR A 9 5.93 -13.98 -13.85
N LEU A 10 5.56 -15.07 -13.17
CA LEU A 10 5.00 -15.00 -11.82
C LEU A 10 5.97 -14.40 -10.81
N ASP A 11 7.24 -14.79 -10.90
CA ASP A 11 8.28 -14.23 -10.01
C ASP A 11 8.43 -12.73 -10.23
N SER A 12 8.43 -12.31 -11.49
CA SER A 12 8.52 -10.89 -11.85
C SER A 12 7.33 -10.09 -11.31
N VAL A 13 6.13 -10.64 -11.50
CA VAL A 13 4.90 -10.00 -11.03
C VAL A 13 4.93 -9.88 -9.51
N ALA A 14 5.33 -10.96 -8.81
CA ALA A 14 5.41 -10.95 -7.35
C ALA A 14 6.38 -9.87 -6.86
N LEU A 15 7.53 -9.75 -7.48
CA LEU A 15 8.51 -8.72 -7.14
C LEU A 15 7.97 -7.32 -7.38
N ASN A 16 7.24 -7.13 -8.48
CA ASN A 16 6.64 -5.85 -8.80
C ASN A 16 5.55 -5.47 -7.80
N LEU A 17 4.72 -6.43 -7.40
CA LEU A 17 3.71 -6.19 -6.38
C LEU A 17 4.36 -5.82 -5.04
N HIS A 18 5.41 -6.53 -4.68
CA HIS A 18 6.15 -6.23 -3.46
C HIS A 18 6.74 -4.83 -3.50
N SER A 19 7.35 -4.44 -4.62
CA SER A 19 7.94 -3.13 -4.79
C SER A 19 6.89 -2.02 -4.75
N PHE A 20 5.75 -2.26 -5.38
CA PHE A 20 4.63 -1.34 -5.36
C PHE A 20 4.17 -1.08 -3.93
N TYR A 21 3.92 -2.14 -3.17
CA TYR A 21 3.45 -1.98 -1.79
C TYR A 21 4.49 -1.30 -0.92
N THR A 22 5.75 -1.67 -1.08
CA THR A 22 6.84 -1.08 -0.30
C THR A 22 6.96 0.42 -0.55
N ALA A 23 6.84 0.83 -1.81
CA ALA A 23 6.89 2.26 -2.16
C ALA A 23 5.73 3.02 -1.56
N LEU A 24 4.53 2.44 -1.64
CA LEU A 24 3.34 3.06 -1.09
C LEU A 24 3.43 3.19 0.44
N GLU A 25 3.93 2.15 1.09
CA GLU A 25 4.12 2.17 2.54
C GLU A 25 5.07 3.28 2.98
N ARG A 26 6.10 3.56 2.19
CA ARG A 26 7.01 4.67 2.46
C ARG A 26 6.31 6.02 2.42
N VAL A 27 5.39 6.18 1.48
CA VAL A 27 4.57 7.40 1.40
C VAL A 27 3.74 7.54 2.67
N PHE A 28 3.12 6.45 3.11
CA PHE A 28 2.31 6.46 4.33
C PHE A 28 3.16 6.76 5.57
N GLU A 29 4.37 6.19 5.64
CA GLU A 29 5.28 6.49 6.74
C GLU A 29 5.64 7.97 6.80
N LEU A 30 5.87 8.58 5.64
CA LEU A 30 6.14 10.01 5.55
C LEU A 30 4.99 10.84 6.07
N ILE A 31 3.76 10.47 5.70
CA ILE A 31 2.57 11.17 6.19
C ILE A 31 2.45 11.03 7.70
N ALA A 32 2.66 9.80 8.20
CA ALA A 32 2.56 9.54 9.65
C ALA A 32 3.59 10.34 10.44
N THR A 33 4.84 10.39 9.98
CA THR A 33 5.90 11.11 10.68
C THR A 33 5.80 12.61 10.53
N THR A 34 5.51 13.08 9.33
CA THR A 34 5.58 14.51 9.01
C THR A 34 4.30 15.26 9.37
N ILE A 35 3.15 14.67 9.05
CA ILE A 35 1.86 15.35 9.22
C ILE A 35 1.22 14.95 10.55
N ASP A 36 1.11 13.63 10.79
CA ASP A 36 0.47 13.13 12.01
C ASP A 36 1.40 13.24 13.22
N GLN A 37 2.71 13.23 12.98
CA GLN A 37 3.74 13.24 14.02
C GLN A 37 3.61 12.06 14.96
N GLU A 38 3.12 10.95 14.44
CA GLU A 38 2.94 9.71 15.18
C GLU A 38 3.07 8.54 14.23
N LYS A 39 4.13 7.76 14.39
CA LYS A 39 4.39 6.59 13.55
C LYS A 39 4.16 5.33 14.36
N PRO A 40 3.36 4.38 13.86
CA PRO A 40 3.18 3.11 14.56
C PRO A 40 4.49 2.36 14.75
N GLN A 41 4.61 1.67 15.87
CA GLN A 41 5.78 0.87 16.21
C GLN A 41 5.33 -0.51 16.70
N GLY A 42 6.29 -1.44 16.75
CA GLY A 42 6.01 -2.80 17.20
C GLY A 42 5.85 -3.75 16.04
N GLU A 43 5.49 -5.00 16.37
CA GLU A 43 5.43 -6.06 15.37
C GLU A 43 4.37 -5.85 14.30
N ASN A 44 3.28 -5.19 14.64
CA ASN A 44 2.14 -4.99 13.74
C ASN A 44 2.10 -3.59 13.13
N TRP A 45 3.24 -2.90 13.07
CA TRP A 45 3.25 -1.51 12.64
C TRP A 45 2.75 -1.34 11.19
N HIS A 46 3.00 -2.30 10.32
CA HIS A 46 2.52 -2.24 8.93
C HIS A 46 1.00 -2.18 8.86
N GLN A 47 0.34 -3.03 9.63
CA GLN A 47 -1.11 -3.06 9.69
C GLN A 47 -1.68 -1.80 10.33
N GLU A 48 -1.05 -1.36 11.42
CA GLU A 48 -1.46 -0.15 12.12
C GLU A 48 -1.30 1.09 11.23
N LEU A 49 -0.25 1.12 10.42
CA LEU A 49 -0.03 2.22 9.48
C LEU A 49 -1.18 2.32 8.47
N LEU A 50 -1.62 1.19 7.92
CA LEU A 50 -2.77 1.18 7.00
C LEU A 50 -4.03 1.69 7.69
N ARG A 51 -4.26 1.29 8.92
CA ARG A 51 -5.41 1.76 9.70
C ARG A 51 -5.34 3.25 9.92
N GLN A 52 -4.16 3.75 10.27
CA GLN A 52 -3.95 5.17 10.52
C GLN A 52 -4.27 6.00 9.28
N MET A 53 -3.87 5.54 8.10
CA MET A 53 -4.14 6.25 6.86
C MET A 53 -5.62 6.31 6.50
N ALA A 54 -6.41 5.38 6.99
CA ALA A 54 -7.84 5.31 6.70
C ALA A 54 -8.70 6.03 7.74
N VAL A 55 -8.09 6.72 8.68
CA VAL A 55 -8.79 7.44 9.75
C VAL A 55 -8.56 8.94 9.59
N GLU A 56 -9.63 9.73 9.78
CA GLU A 56 -9.52 11.18 9.85
C GLU A 56 -8.92 11.57 11.19
N ILE A 57 -8.01 12.53 11.17
CA ILE A 57 -7.50 13.14 12.39
C ILE A 57 -8.08 14.54 12.47
N GLU A 58 -9.01 14.73 13.39
CA GLU A 58 -9.73 15.99 13.55
C GLU A 58 -8.76 17.15 13.74
N PHE A 59 -9.00 18.24 13.02
CA PHE A 59 -8.17 19.45 13.01
C PHE A 59 -6.79 19.29 12.38
N VAL A 60 -6.45 18.09 11.91
CA VAL A 60 -5.14 17.82 11.30
C VAL A 60 -5.28 17.49 9.82
N ARG A 61 -6.02 16.45 9.49
CA ARG A 61 -6.18 16.02 8.11
C ARG A 61 -7.38 15.09 7.90
N PRO A 62 -7.92 15.03 6.66
CA PRO A 62 -8.91 14.02 6.32
C PRO A 62 -8.25 12.64 6.17
N VAL A 63 -9.05 11.63 5.84
CA VAL A 63 -8.50 10.30 5.52
C VAL A 63 -7.56 10.42 4.33
N VAL A 64 -6.49 9.66 4.34
CA VAL A 64 -5.58 9.57 3.20
C VAL A 64 -6.12 8.57 2.18
N ILE A 65 -6.63 7.44 2.68
CA ILE A 65 -7.26 6.40 1.85
C ILE A 65 -8.60 6.02 2.44
N SER A 66 -9.47 5.48 1.60
CA SER A 66 -10.77 4.98 2.06
C SER A 66 -10.60 3.64 2.77
N LYS A 67 -11.65 3.24 3.48
CA LYS A 67 -11.68 1.92 4.13
C LYS A 67 -11.58 0.79 3.11
N ASP A 68 -12.22 0.95 1.96
CA ASP A 68 -12.17 -0.06 0.90
C ASP A 68 -10.75 -0.19 0.37
N THR A 69 -10.08 0.92 0.12
CA THR A 69 -8.69 0.91 -0.32
C THR A 69 -7.79 0.28 0.74
N ARG A 70 -8.02 0.62 2.01
CA ARG A 70 -7.27 0.00 3.11
C ARG A 70 -7.44 -1.52 3.11
N ASN A 71 -8.67 -1.99 2.98
CA ASN A 71 -8.95 -3.44 2.99
C ASN A 71 -8.26 -4.13 1.82
N SER A 72 -8.29 -3.51 0.63
CA SER A 72 -7.61 -4.05 -0.53
C SER A 72 -6.09 -4.08 -0.33
N LEU A 73 -5.53 -3.02 0.20
CA LEU A 73 -4.09 -2.95 0.47
C LEU A 73 -3.64 -3.96 1.53
N ASP A 74 -4.52 -4.29 2.47
CA ASP A 74 -4.18 -5.28 3.48
C ASP A 74 -3.90 -6.65 2.87
N GLU A 75 -4.58 -6.99 1.77
CA GLU A 75 -4.29 -8.22 1.04
C GLU A 75 -2.86 -8.20 0.47
N TYR A 76 -2.44 -7.06 -0.08
CA TYR A 76 -1.08 -6.91 -0.62
C TYR A 76 -0.05 -6.93 0.49
N ARG A 77 -0.35 -6.38 1.65
CA ARG A 77 0.51 -6.44 2.82
C ARG A 77 0.76 -7.90 3.23
N GLY A 78 -0.30 -8.68 3.30
CA GLY A 78 -0.18 -10.09 3.63
C GLY A 78 0.64 -10.85 2.60
N PHE A 79 0.45 -10.54 1.32
CA PHE A 79 1.22 -11.15 0.25
C PHE A 79 2.70 -10.78 0.34
N ARG A 80 3.00 -9.54 0.69
CA ARG A 80 4.38 -9.10 0.90
C ARG A 80 5.09 -9.98 1.93
N HIS A 81 4.41 -10.29 3.01
CA HIS A 81 4.96 -11.16 4.05
C HIS A 81 5.26 -12.55 3.51
N ILE A 82 4.36 -13.10 2.72
CA ILE A 82 4.55 -14.42 2.11
C ILE A 82 5.75 -14.41 1.16
N VAL A 83 5.85 -13.42 0.29
CA VAL A 83 6.97 -13.30 -0.65
C VAL A 83 8.29 -13.22 0.11
N ARG A 84 8.31 -12.46 1.20
CA ARG A 84 9.53 -12.24 1.96
C ARG A 84 10.02 -13.48 2.69
N ASN A 85 9.08 -14.29 3.20
CA ASN A 85 9.43 -15.46 4.03
C ASN A 85 9.47 -16.78 3.26
N VAL A 86 8.76 -16.87 2.15
CA VAL A 86 8.64 -18.11 1.37
C VAL A 86 9.12 -17.87 -0.06
N TYR A 87 10.04 -16.97 -0.21
CA TYR A 87 10.57 -16.59 -1.50
C TYR A 87 10.98 -17.81 -2.30
N SER A 88 10.54 -17.86 -3.51
CA SER A 88 10.88 -18.82 -4.57
C SER A 88 10.23 -20.19 -4.53
N PHE A 89 9.61 -20.61 -3.43
CA PHE A 89 9.17 -22.02 -3.39
C PHE A 89 7.68 -22.23 -3.60
N ASN A 90 6.82 -21.28 -3.24
CA ASN A 90 5.40 -21.53 -3.25
C ASN A 90 4.57 -20.36 -3.75
N LEU A 91 5.13 -19.57 -4.64
CA LEU A 91 4.36 -18.51 -5.29
C LEU A 91 3.44 -19.17 -6.32
N SER A 92 2.17 -19.28 -5.99
CA SER A 92 1.22 -19.91 -6.88
C SER A 92 0.42 -18.87 -7.65
N ALA A 93 0.09 -19.21 -8.89
CA ALA A 93 -0.78 -18.38 -9.72
C ALA A 93 -2.12 -18.12 -9.03
N VAL A 94 -2.60 -19.09 -8.25
CA VAL A 94 -3.89 -18.96 -7.54
C VAL A 94 -3.87 -17.78 -6.58
N ARG A 95 -2.75 -17.52 -5.92
CA ARG A 95 -2.62 -16.41 -4.99
C ARG A 95 -2.32 -15.08 -5.67
N ILE A 96 -1.56 -15.13 -6.74
CA ILE A 96 -1.09 -13.93 -7.43
C ILE A 96 -2.14 -13.35 -8.36
N GLU A 97 -2.85 -14.20 -9.10
CA GLU A 97 -3.83 -13.74 -10.09
C GLU A 97 -4.88 -12.78 -9.56
N PRO A 98 -5.52 -13.05 -8.41
CA PRO A 98 -6.53 -12.11 -7.91
C PRO A 98 -5.94 -10.74 -7.62
N LEU A 99 -4.73 -10.68 -7.12
CA LEU A 99 -4.05 -9.41 -6.82
C LEU A 99 -3.73 -8.67 -8.10
N VAL A 100 -3.26 -9.37 -9.12
CA VAL A 100 -2.94 -8.76 -10.42
C VAL A 100 -4.20 -8.22 -11.09
N LYS A 101 -5.29 -8.98 -11.05
CA LYS A 101 -6.55 -8.56 -11.66
C LYS A 101 -7.13 -7.31 -11.00
N LYS A 102 -6.98 -7.20 -9.69
CA LYS A 102 -7.51 -6.07 -8.93
C LYS A 102 -6.62 -4.84 -9.00
N LEU A 103 -5.37 -5.01 -9.41
CA LEU A 103 -4.38 -3.94 -9.32
C LEU A 103 -4.74 -2.68 -10.11
N PRO A 104 -5.23 -2.77 -11.38
CA PRO A 104 -5.56 -1.55 -12.11
C PRO A 104 -6.61 -0.69 -11.42
N ASN A 105 -7.67 -1.31 -10.90
CA ASN A 105 -8.71 -0.57 -10.20
C ASN A 105 -8.18 -0.01 -8.88
N LEU A 106 -7.42 -0.80 -8.15
CA LEU A 106 -6.82 -0.37 -6.90
C LEU A 106 -5.85 0.79 -7.13
N PHE A 107 -5.03 0.69 -8.16
CA PHE A 107 -4.08 1.74 -8.51
C PHE A 107 -4.82 3.04 -8.82
N ASN A 108 -5.90 2.97 -9.58
CA ASN A 108 -6.73 4.13 -9.89
C ASN A 108 -7.32 4.77 -8.63
N ASN A 109 -7.83 3.94 -7.73
CA ASN A 109 -8.40 4.43 -6.48
C ASN A 109 -7.34 5.12 -5.62
N ILE A 110 -6.18 4.50 -5.49
CA ILE A 110 -5.07 5.07 -4.74
C ILE A 110 -4.64 6.40 -5.34
N LYS A 111 -4.49 6.44 -6.65
CA LYS A 111 -4.09 7.65 -7.36
C LYS A 111 -5.06 8.79 -7.07
N ASN A 112 -6.36 8.53 -7.21
CA ASN A 112 -7.38 9.55 -6.97
C ASN A 112 -7.40 10.00 -5.51
N GLU A 113 -7.30 9.06 -4.58
CA GLU A 113 -7.31 9.37 -3.15
C GLU A 113 -6.08 10.16 -2.74
N LEU A 114 -4.90 9.80 -3.27
CA LEU A 114 -3.68 10.56 -2.98
C LEU A 114 -3.71 11.94 -3.62
N GLU A 115 -4.28 12.08 -4.81
CA GLU A 115 -4.46 13.39 -5.44
C GLU A 115 -5.36 14.29 -4.59
N ASP A 116 -6.45 13.73 -4.08
CA ASP A 116 -7.34 14.47 -3.19
C ASP A 116 -6.61 14.91 -1.92
N PHE A 117 -5.79 14.03 -1.38
CA PHE A 117 -5.01 14.36 -0.19
C PHE A 117 -3.97 15.45 -0.48
N LEU A 118 -3.29 15.38 -1.63
CA LEU A 118 -2.35 16.41 -2.04
C LEU A 118 -3.04 17.76 -2.22
N ASN A 119 -4.25 17.77 -2.78
CA ASN A 119 -5.03 18.99 -2.92
C ASN A 119 -5.35 19.57 -1.55
N PHE A 120 -5.70 18.73 -0.58
CA PHE A 120 -5.90 19.19 0.79
C PHE A 120 -4.64 19.87 1.33
N LEU A 121 -3.47 19.25 1.15
CA LEU A 121 -2.20 19.81 1.63
C LEU A 121 -1.89 21.14 0.96
N GLU A 122 -2.16 21.26 -0.32
CA GLU A 122 -1.95 22.52 -1.05
C GLU A 122 -2.86 23.63 -0.51
N MET A 123 -4.12 23.30 -0.24
CA MET A 123 -5.06 24.25 0.34
C MET A 123 -4.59 24.73 1.70
N GLN A 124 -4.08 23.81 2.53
CA GLN A 124 -3.53 24.17 3.84
C GLN A 124 -2.33 25.11 3.72
N GLY A 125 -1.45 24.83 2.75
CA GLY A 125 -0.30 25.67 2.49
C GLY A 125 -0.69 27.09 2.08
N LYS A 126 -1.75 27.22 1.31
CA LYS A 126 -2.25 28.54 0.91
C LYS A 126 -2.88 29.30 2.08
N ASP A 127 -3.58 28.58 2.96
CA ASP A 127 -4.23 29.20 4.10
C ASP A 127 -3.23 29.73 5.13
N ILE A 128 -2.05 29.13 5.19
CA ILE A 128 -1.00 29.54 6.12
C ILE A 128 -0.28 30.82 5.63
N ARG A 129 -0.34 31.06 4.35
CA ARG A 129 0.27 32.26 3.76
C ARG A 129 -0.67 33.48 3.91
#